data_8eb542e5cd2f904fdcc7fffd75352846
#
_entry.id   8eb542e5cd2f904fdcc7fffd75352846
#
_cell.length_a   1.000
_cell.length_b   1.000
_cell.length_c   1.000
_cell.angle_alpha   90.00
_cell.angle_beta   90.00
_cell.angle_gamma   90.00
#
_symmetry.space_group_name_H-M   'P 1'
#
loop_
_entity.id
_entity.type
_entity.pdbx_description
1 polymer ?
#
loop_
_entity_poly.entity_id
_entity_poly.type
_entity_poly.pdbx_seq_one_letter_code
_entity_poly.pdbx_strand_id
1 'polypeptide(L)'
;FGHPIKIVESNGEYTRDDGSIGVSYNIKHVYDISQTTSRMRAQPPVSHDARALLGALIYKKPVPIQSVDELPDGLGALYDHEQEAIFVCRGMEANDLFCEVSKALAQAELAQTGEEYDPQTASFKAHCVSYILGKEFGVDVSDYSFENPADFLRTDDPQEIRTELSEIRDTAYDISARMARALEK
;
A
#
# COMPACT_ATOMS: atom_id res chain seq x y z
N PHE A 1 4.91 -19.55 -27.33
CA PHE A 1 4.29 -18.27 -26.94
C PHE A 1 3.02 -18.60 -26.16
N GLY A 2 2.90 -18.06 -24.94
CA GLY A 2 1.70 -18.22 -24.11
C GLY A 2 0.51 -17.43 -24.69
N HIS A 3 -0.70 -17.75 -24.22
CA HIS A 3 -1.88 -17.00 -24.59
C HIS A 3 -1.87 -15.64 -23.87
N PRO A 4 -2.18 -14.53 -24.59
CA PRO A 4 -2.26 -13.21 -23.96
C PRO A 4 -3.39 -13.15 -22.94
N ILE A 5 -3.16 -12.43 -21.87
CA ILE A 5 -4.21 -12.02 -20.94
C ILE A 5 -4.91 -10.83 -21.57
N LYS A 6 -6.24 -10.90 -21.70
CA LYS A 6 -7.05 -9.80 -22.21
C LYS A 6 -7.48 -8.94 -21.05
N ILE A 7 -7.06 -7.69 -21.03
CA ILE A 7 -7.56 -6.67 -20.11
C ILE A 7 -8.44 -5.68 -20.85
N VAL A 8 -9.47 -5.21 -20.17
CA VAL A 8 -10.42 -4.24 -20.70
C VAL A 8 -10.07 -2.89 -20.09
N GLU A 9 -9.68 -1.93 -20.90
CA GLU A 9 -9.40 -0.56 -20.47
C GLU A 9 -10.51 0.36 -20.96
N SER A 10 -10.94 1.30 -20.11
CA SER A 10 -11.85 2.36 -20.50
C SER A 10 -11.17 3.26 -21.54
N ASN A 11 -11.87 3.53 -22.64
CA ASN A 11 -11.39 4.38 -23.74
C ASN A 11 -12.13 5.73 -23.79
N GLY A 12 -12.78 6.11 -22.69
CA GLY A 12 -13.51 7.35 -22.55
C GLY A 12 -15.02 7.18 -22.69
N GLU A 13 -15.72 8.26 -22.42
CA GLU A 13 -17.17 8.35 -22.51
C GLU A 13 -17.62 8.75 -23.90
N TYR A 14 -18.79 8.29 -24.31
CA TYR A 14 -19.46 8.71 -25.54
C TYR A 14 -20.95 8.91 -25.28
N THR A 15 -21.56 9.82 -26.03
CA THR A 15 -23.01 10.06 -25.96
C THR A 15 -23.71 9.13 -26.94
N ARG A 16 -24.69 8.37 -26.46
CA ARG A 16 -25.56 7.54 -27.32
C ARG A 16 -26.60 8.39 -28.03
N ASP A 17 -27.25 7.83 -29.04
CA ASP A 17 -28.29 8.50 -29.82
C ASP A 17 -29.51 8.93 -28.98
N ASP A 18 -29.74 8.26 -27.85
CA ASP A 18 -30.79 8.58 -26.87
C ASP A 18 -30.38 9.68 -25.86
N GLY A 19 -29.17 10.24 -25.99
CA GLY A 19 -28.61 11.26 -25.10
C GLY A 19 -27.95 10.71 -23.82
N SER A 20 -27.99 9.40 -23.60
CA SER A 20 -27.32 8.78 -22.44
C SER A 20 -25.81 8.70 -22.63
N ILE A 21 -25.04 8.77 -21.53
CA ILE A 21 -23.60 8.59 -21.54
C ILE A 21 -23.27 7.10 -21.48
N GLY A 22 -22.44 6.65 -22.41
CA GLY A 22 -21.86 5.33 -22.41
C GLY A 22 -20.34 5.37 -22.22
N VAL A 23 -19.75 4.30 -21.73
CA VAL A 23 -18.30 4.14 -21.65
C VAL A 23 -17.86 3.17 -22.73
N SER A 24 -16.91 3.57 -23.56
CA SER A 24 -16.26 2.69 -24.51
C SER A 24 -15.08 1.97 -23.88
N TYR A 25 -14.82 0.75 -24.35
CA TYR A 25 -13.74 -0.08 -23.81
C TYR A 25 -12.87 -0.62 -24.94
N ASN A 26 -11.57 -0.60 -24.73
CA ASN A 26 -10.60 -1.27 -25.57
C ASN A 26 -10.12 -2.57 -24.94
N ILE A 27 -9.90 -3.58 -25.75
CA ILE A 27 -9.24 -4.82 -25.33
C ILE A 27 -7.75 -4.67 -25.57
N LYS A 28 -6.98 -4.72 -24.48
CA LYS A 28 -5.51 -4.73 -24.53
C LYS A 28 -5.00 -6.14 -24.22
N HIS A 29 -4.10 -6.61 -25.04
CA HIS A 29 -3.43 -7.88 -24.80
C HIS A 29 -2.14 -7.64 -24.02
N VAL A 30 -2.03 -8.25 -22.86
CA VAL A 30 -0.82 -8.22 -22.03
C VAL A 30 -0.29 -9.64 -21.86
N TYR A 31 1.01 -9.74 -21.66
CA TYR A 31 1.70 -11.00 -21.49
C TYR A 31 2.42 -10.98 -20.14
N ASP A 32 2.33 -12.07 -19.40
CA ASP A 32 3.21 -12.27 -18.27
C ASP A 32 4.66 -12.33 -18.72
N ILE A 33 5.58 -11.82 -17.93
CA ILE A 33 7.00 -11.78 -18.29
C ILE A 33 7.56 -13.19 -18.54
N SER A 34 7.01 -14.21 -17.84
CA SER A 34 7.36 -15.61 -18.06
C SER A 34 6.99 -16.13 -19.46
N GLN A 35 6.06 -15.45 -20.14
CA GLN A 35 5.62 -15.73 -21.52
C GLN A 35 6.47 -15.00 -22.57
N THR A 36 7.42 -14.20 -22.13
CA THR A 36 8.30 -13.43 -23.02
C THR A 36 9.69 -14.07 -23.10
N THR A 37 10.46 -13.69 -24.10
CA THR A 37 11.87 -14.07 -24.21
C THR A 37 12.78 -13.18 -23.34
N SER A 38 12.21 -12.20 -22.67
CA SER A 38 12.95 -11.36 -21.72
C SER A 38 13.48 -12.24 -20.58
N ARG A 39 14.78 -12.21 -20.38
CA ARG A 39 15.37 -12.79 -19.18
C ARG A 39 15.02 -11.86 -18.03
N MET A 40 14.16 -12.33 -17.12
CA MET A 40 14.11 -11.73 -15.79
C MET A 40 15.55 -11.82 -15.24
N ARG A 41 16.21 -10.68 -15.14
CA ARG A 41 17.29 -10.60 -14.14
C ARG A 41 16.54 -10.67 -12.80
N ALA A 42 16.63 -11.84 -12.17
CA ALA A 42 16.37 -11.89 -10.75
C ALA A 42 17.30 -10.83 -10.14
N GLN A 43 16.73 -9.71 -9.75
CA GLN A 43 17.47 -8.81 -8.88
C GLN A 43 17.74 -9.65 -7.63
N PRO A 44 19.02 -9.86 -7.25
CA PRO A 44 19.28 -10.52 -5.99
C PRO A 44 18.50 -9.74 -4.93
N PRO A 45 17.83 -10.43 -4.00
CA PRO A 45 17.19 -9.74 -2.90
C PRO A 45 18.26 -8.89 -2.24
N VAL A 46 18.10 -7.58 -2.32
CA VAL A 46 18.98 -6.66 -1.59
C VAL A 46 18.56 -6.82 -0.14
N SER A 47 19.28 -7.66 0.59
CA SER A 47 19.08 -7.80 2.03
C SER A 47 19.63 -6.54 2.69
N HIS A 48 18.72 -5.64 3.00
CA HIS A 48 19.03 -4.49 3.84
C HIS A 48 19.04 -4.93 5.30
N ASP A 49 19.98 -4.39 6.08
CA ASP A 49 19.94 -4.50 7.53
C ASP A 49 18.61 -3.90 8.07
N ALA A 50 18.00 -4.59 9.03
CA ALA A 50 16.70 -4.19 9.60
C ALA A 50 16.72 -2.75 10.13
N ARG A 51 17.85 -2.30 10.68
CA ARG A 51 18.04 -0.93 11.16
C ARG A 51 18.02 0.09 9.99
N ALA A 52 18.67 -0.27 8.88
CA ALA A 52 18.67 0.57 7.68
C ALA A 52 17.28 0.68 7.09
N LEU A 53 16.50 -0.44 7.03
CA LEU A 53 15.12 -0.44 6.58
C LEU A 53 14.21 0.42 7.45
N LEU A 54 14.31 0.30 8.77
CA LEU A 54 13.55 1.14 9.70
C LEU A 54 13.92 2.62 9.56
N GLY A 55 15.22 2.92 9.43
CA GLY A 55 15.68 4.28 9.16
C GLY A 55 15.14 4.86 7.86
N ALA A 56 15.08 4.05 6.81
CA ALA A 56 14.52 4.43 5.51
C ALA A 56 13.01 4.65 5.59
N LEU A 57 12.28 3.77 6.30
CA LEU A 57 10.83 3.85 6.48
C LEU A 57 10.41 5.18 7.13
N ILE A 58 11.12 5.60 8.17
CA ILE A 58 10.81 6.83 8.90
C ILE A 58 11.48 8.09 8.30
N TYR A 59 12.24 7.93 7.21
CA TYR A 59 12.86 9.08 6.54
C TYR A 59 11.81 10.01 5.95
N LYS A 60 11.88 11.30 6.30
CA LYS A 60 10.88 12.32 5.90
C LYS A 60 9.43 11.92 6.19
N LYS A 61 9.22 11.28 7.32
CA LYS A 61 7.88 10.92 7.80
C LYS A 61 6.95 12.15 7.88
N PRO A 62 5.64 11.99 7.58
CA PRO A 62 4.69 13.11 7.54
C PRO A 62 4.38 13.66 8.93
N VAL A 63 4.45 12.83 9.95
CA VAL A 63 4.08 13.16 11.34
C VAL A 63 5.17 12.71 12.32
N PRO A 64 5.24 13.29 13.53
CA PRO A 64 6.18 12.86 14.56
C PRO A 64 5.91 11.41 15.00
N ILE A 65 6.97 10.70 15.36
CA ILE A 65 6.90 9.36 15.95
C ILE A 65 7.43 9.42 17.38
N GLN A 66 6.66 8.86 18.32
CA GLN A 66 6.97 8.86 19.75
C GLN A 66 7.00 7.41 20.25
N SER A 67 7.99 7.09 21.10
CA SER A 67 8.05 5.78 21.73
C SER A 67 7.29 5.78 23.06
N VAL A 68 6.48 4.75 23.24
CA VAL A 68 5.69 4.52 24.48
C VAL A 68 6.02 3.13 25.04
N ASP A 69 5.65 2.89 26.29
CA ASP A 69 5.87 1.59 26.90
C ASP A 69 4.73 0.61 26.59
N GLU A 70 3.51 1.12 26.40
CA GLU A 70 2.32 0.31 26.15
C GLU A 70 1.31 1.09 25.29
N LEU A 71 0.57 0.38 24.44
CA LEU A 71 -0.56 0.90 23.66
C LEU A 71 -1.83 0.09 23.96
N PRO A 72 -3.03 0.66 23.75
CA PRO A 72 -4.29 -0.06 23.89
C PRO A 72 -4.32 -1.34 23.04
N ASP A 73 -5.07 -2.33 23.49
CA ASP A 73 -5.35 -3.58 22.77
C ASP A 73 -4.10 -4.37 22.31
N GLY A 74 -2.94 -4.11 22.93
CA GLY A 74 -1.69 -4.77 22.59
C GLY A 74 -1.12 -4.38 21.22
N LEU A 75 -1.51 -3.23 20.68
CA LEU A 75 -0.99 -2.71 19.42
C LEU A 75 0.51 -2.42 19.53
N GLY A 76 1.25 -2.72 18.47
CA GLY A 76 2.67 -2.38 18.38
C GLY A 76 2.93 -0.93 17.96
N ALA A 77 2.07 -0.38 17.10
CA ALA A 77 2.07 1.03 16.73
C ALA A 77 0.64 1.53 16.49
N LEU A 78 0.44 2.83 16.68
CA LEU A 78 -0.85 3.50 16.50
C LEU A 78 -0.63 4.88 15.90
N TYR A 79 -1.37 5.20 14.84
CA TYR A 79 -1.53 6.58 14.38
C TYR A 79 -2.71 7.22 15.09
N ASP A 80 -2.45 8.29 15.82
CA ASP A 80 -3.47 9.12 16.46
C ASP A 80 -3.76 10.32 15.56
N HIS A 81 -4.96 10.34 14.99
CA HIS A 81 -5.39 11.39 14.07
C HIS A 81 -5.62 12.73 14.76
N GLU A 82 -6.05 12.72 16.03
CA GLU A 82 -6.29 13.96 16.78
C GLU A 82 -4.98 14.66 17.17
N GLN A 83 -3.95 13.85 17.49
CA GLN A 83 -2.63 14.36 17.85
C GLN A 83 -1.69 14.51 16.66
N GLU A 84 -2.10 14.04 15.48
CA GLU A 84 -1.27 13.96 14.27
C GLU A 84 0.11 13.34 14.55
N ALA A 85 0.12 12.23 15.28
CA ALA A 85 1.34 11.57 15.74
C ALA A 85 1.23 10.05 15.67
N ILE A 86 2.37 9.38 15.49
CA ILE A 86 2.48 7.93 15.59
C ILE A 86 3.12 7.57 16.92
N PHE A 87 2.47 6.68 17.65
CA PHE A 87 2.97 6.09 18.88
C PHE A 87 3.44 4.67 18.61
N VAL A 88 4.61 4.29 19.15
CA VAL A 88 5.26 3.00 18.88
C VAL A 88 5.70 2.37 20.20
N CYS A 89 5.28 1.13 20.45
CA CYS A 89 5.72 0.36 21.59
C CYS A 89 7.20 0.02 21.52
N ARG A 90 7.87 0.08 22.69
CA ARG A 90 9.26 -0.34 22.82
C ARG A 90 9.39 -1.86 22.89
N GLY A 91 10.54 -2.37 22.48
CA GLY A 91 10.91 -3.78 22.70
C GLY A 91 10.39 -4.77 21.66
N MET A 92 9.78 -4.30 20.56
CA MET A 92 9.39 -5.15 19.45
C MET A 92 10.62 -5.67 18.68
N GLU A 93 10.51 -6.88 18.14
CA GLU A 93 11.45 -7.39 17.16
C GLU A 93 11.43 -6.54 15.89
N ALA A 94 12.55 -6.53 15.16
CA ALA A 94 12.73 -5.60 14.03
C ALA A 94 11.71 -5.81 12.90
N ASN A 95 11.30 -7.06 12.66
CA ASN A 95 10.30 -7.41 11.65
C ASN A 95 8.92 -6.85 12.03
N ASP A 96 8.51 -7.11 13.26
CA ASP A 96 7.22 -6.63 13.79
C ASP A 96 7.19 -5.10 13.83
N LEU A 97 8.29 -4.49 14.28
CA LEU A 97 8.44 -3.05 14.31
C LEU A 97 8.27 -2.43 12.91
N PHE A 98 8.88 -3.04 11.87
CA PHE A 98 8.70 -2.57 10.50
C PHE A 98 7.24 -2.68 10.06
N CYS A 99 6.60 -3.82 10.31
CA CYS A 99 5.21 -4.07 9.92
C CYS A 99 4.24 -3.10 10.63
N GLU A 100 4.39 -2.94 11.94
CA GLU A 100 3.52 -2.06 12.73
C GLU A 100 3.73 -0.58 12.40
N VAL A 101 4.99 -0.13 12.29
CA VAL A 101 5.29 1.27 11.94
C VAL A 101 4.86 1.58 10.51
N SER A 102 5.01 0.66 9.55
CA SER A 102 4.57 0.89 8.18
C SER A 102 3.05 1.01 8.06
N LYS A 103 2.27 0.26 8.84
CA LYS A 103 0.81 0.42 8.93
C LYS A 103 0.44 1.81 9.48
N ALA A 104 1.01 2.19 10.62
CA ALA A 104 0.72 3.48 11.23
C ALA A 104 1.15 4.66 10.34
N LEU A 105 2.28 4.52 9.61
CA LEU A 105 2.75 5.51 8.67
C LEU A 105 1.82 5.64 7.46
N ALA A 106 1.33 4.52 6.92
CA ALA A 106 0.37 4.53 5.83
C ALA A 106 -0.96 5.18 6.24
N GLN A 107 -1.44 4.94 7.46
CA GLN A 107 -2.61 5.64 8.00
C GLN A 107 -2.38 7.15 8.06
N ALA A 108 -1.20 7.60 8.53
CA ALA A 108 -0.84 9.02 8.58
C ALA A 108 -0.78 9.66 7.18
N GLU A 109 -0.26 8.97 6.18
CA GLU A 109 -0.24 9.46 4.79
C GLU A 109 -1.67 9.57 4.22
N LEU A 110 -2.50 8.53 4.42
CA LEU A 110 -3.90 8.52 3.98
C LEU A 110 -4.73 9.64 4.64
N ALA A 111 -4.47 9.94 5.91
CA ALA A 111 -5.16 11.03 6.61
C ALA A 111 -4.83 12.42 6.04
N GLN A 112 -3.73 12.58 5.29
CA GLN A 112 -3.33 13.85 4.70
C GLN A 112 -3.90 14.09 3.30
N THR A 113 -4.60 13.13 2.71
CA THR A 113 -5.15 13.26 1.34
C THR A 113 -6.31 14.26 1.22
N GLY A 114 -6.81 14.79 2.34
CA GLY A 114 -7.85 15.84 2.37
C GLY A 114 -9.28 15.30 2.24
N GLU A 115 -9.47 14.00 2.18
CA GLU A 115 -10.76 13.33 2.30
C GLU A 115 -11.16 13.14 3.77
N GLU A 116 -12.43 12.86 4.03
CA GLU A 116 -12.89 12.54 5.40
C GLU A 116 -12.20 11.25 5.87
N TYR A 117 -11.35 11.37 6.88
CA TYR A 117 -10.61 10.23 7.42
C TYR A 117 -11.52 9.26 8.14
N ASP A 118 -11.71 8.06 7.57
CA ASP A 118 -12.36 6.94 8.22
C ASP A 118 -11.30 5.93 8.72
N PRO A 119 -11.12 5.79 10.04
CA PRO A 119 -10.12 4.91 10.62
C PRO A 119 -10.24 3.44 10.17
N GLN A 120 -11.46 2.97 9.91
CA GLN A 120 -11.72 1.58 9.56
C GLN A 120 -11.25 1.26 8.13
N THR A 121 -11.62 2.11 7.18
CA THR A 121 -11.18 1.99 5.78
C THR A 121 -9.67 2.25 5.67
N ALA A 122 -9.15 3.25 6.37
CA ALA A 122 -7.73 3.56 6.41
C ALA A 122 -6.90 2.41 7.00
N SER A 123 -7.41 1.68 7.99
CA SER A 123 -6.73 0.53 8.58
C SER A 123 -6.52 -0.60 7.56
N PHE A 124 -7.53 -0.92 6.76
CA PHE A 124 -7.39 -1.92 5.69
C PHE A 124 -6.41 -1.48 4.61
N LYS A 125 -6.53 -0.24 4.11
CA LYS A 125 -5.60 0.32 3.12
C LYS A 125 -4.16 0.27 3.64
N ALA A 126 -3.95 0.67 4.89
CA ALA A 126 -2.65 0.66 5.55
C ALA A 126 -2.07 -0.77 5.70
N HIS A 127 -2.93 -1.75 5.99
CA HIS A 127 -2.54 -3.16 6.01
C HIS A 127 -2.04 -3.63 4.63
N CYS A 128 -2.74 -3.27 3.56
CA CYS A 128 -2.32 -3.56 2.18
C CYS A 128 -1.00 -2.86 1.83
N VAL A 129 -0.85 -1.58 2.17
CA VAL A 129 0.38 -0.81 1.93
C VAL A 129 1.56 -1.45 2.65
N SER A 130 1.41 -1.77 3.93
CA SER A 130 2.45 -2.40 4.74
C SER A 130 2.89 -3.75 4.15
N TYR A 131 1.94 -4.57 3.69
CA TYR A 131 2.23 -5.83 3.00
C TYR A 131 3.05 -5.61 1.72
N ILE A 132 2.67 -4.63 0.89
CA ILE A 132 3.39 -4.29 -0.34
C ILE A 132 4.82 -3.88 -0.03
N LEU A 133 5.02 -2.99 0.94
CA LEU A 133 6.35 -2.54 1.38
C LEU A 133 7.18 -3.71 1.93
N GLY A 134 6.58 -4.58 2.76
CA GLY A 134 7.26 -5.75 3.27
C GLY A 134 7.75 -6.68 2.16
N LYS A 135 6.90 -6.95 1.17
CA LYS A 135 7.28 -7.75 -0.01
C LYS A 135 8.37 -7.11 -0.85
N GLU A 136 8.31 -5.80 -1.06
CA GLU A 136 9.28 -5.07 -1.87
C GLU A 136 10.66 -5.06 -1.23
N PHE A 137 10.71 -4.85 0.09
CA PHE A 137 11.97 -4.73 0.84
C PHE A 137 12.44 -6.02 1.52
N GLY A 138 11.76 -7.15 1.26
CA GLY A 138 12.18 -8.46 1.76
C GLY A 138 11.96 -8.68 3.25
N VAL A 139 11.02 -7.95 3.86
CA VAL A 139 10.55 -8.16 5.23
C VAL A 139 9.59 -9.35 5.25
N ASP A 140 9.61 -10.15 6.30
CA ASP A 140 8.68 -11.27 6.44
C ASP A 140 7.24 -10.74 6.69
N VAL A 141 6.33 -11.16 5.84
CA VAL A 141 4.90 -10.80 5.87
C VAL A 141 4.02 -12.05 5.89
N SER A 142 4.55 -13.17 6.36
CA SER A 142 3.81 -14.44 6.42
C SER A 142 2.57 -14.38 7.31
N ASP A 143 2.57 -13.52 8.30
CA ASP A 143 1.47 -13.34 9.26
C ASP A 143 0.35 -12.42 8.74
N TYR A 144 0.52 -11.83 7.55
CA TYR A 144 -0.55 -11.02 6.96
C TYR A 144 -1.66 -11.90 6.42
N SER A 145 -2.89 -11.60 6.85
CA SER A 145 -4.11 -12.23 6.35
C SER A 145 -4.98 -11.20 5.65
N PHE A 146 -5.59 -11.60 4.54
CA PHE A 146 -6.53 -10.82 3.74
C PHE A 146 -7.88 -11.54 3.66
N GLU A 147 -8.30 -12.14 4.76
CA GLU A 147 -9.61 -12.78 4.83
C GLU A 147 -10.70 -11.71 4.72
N ASN A 148 -11.67 -11.96 3.82
CA ASN A 148 -12.82 -11.11 3.56
C ASN A 148 -12.52 -9.64 3.15
N PRO A 149 -11.82 -9.38 2.03
CA PRO A 149 -11.65 -8.01 1.53
C PRO A 149 -12.97 -7.27 1.32
N ALA A 150 -14.05 -7.99 1.03
CA ALA A 150 -15.39 -7.43 0.85
C ALA A 150 -15.94 -6.72 2.11
N ASP A 151 -15.47 -7.07 3.30
CA ASP A 151 -15.91 -6.42 4.54
C ASP A 151 -15.34 -5.00 4.68
N PHE A 152 -14.28 -4.69 3.92
CA PHE A 152 -13.58 -3.41 3.94
C PHE A 152 -13.92 -2.53 2.74
N LEU A 153 -14.17 -3.16 1.59
CA LEU A 153 -14.66 -2.47 0.41
C LEU A 153 -16.19 -2.37 0.51
N ARG A 154 -16.67 -1.29 1.11
CA ARG A 154 -18.10 -1.07 1.39
C ARG A 154 -18.96 -0.81 0.14
N THR A 155 -18.44 -1.09 -1.04
CA THR A 155 -19.09 -0.80 -2.30
C THR A 155 -18.89 -1.92 -3.30
N ASP A 156 -19.90 -2.14 -4.11
CA ASP A 156 -19.83 -3.00 -5.30
C ASP A 156 -19.58 -2.18 -6.59
N ASP A 157 -19.42 -0.86 -6.47
CA ASP A 157 -19.14 0.00 -7.62
C ASP A 157 -17.68 -0.19 -8.09
N PRO A 158 -17.46 -0.64 -9.33
CA PRO A 158 -16.12 -0.83 -9.87
C PRO A 158 -15.26 0.45 -9.91
N GLN A 159 -15.87 1.63 -9.97
CA GLN A 159 -15.13 2.89 -9.97
C GLN A 159 -14.62 3.23 -8.56
N GLU A 160 -15.46 3.06 -7.55
CA GLU A 160 -15.08 3.25 -6.15
C GLU A 160 -13.99 2.25 -5.76
N ILE A 161 -14.15 0.96 -6.12
CA ILE A 161 -13.12 -0.06 -5.89
C ILE A 161 -11.78 0.35 -6.53
N ARG A 162 -11.80 0.88 -7.76
CA ARG A 162 -10.57 1.35 -8.42
C ARG A 162 -9.93 2.53 -7.70
N THR A 163 -10.73 3.44 -7.18
CA THR A 163 -10.25 4.58 -6.39
C THR A 163 -9.53 4.08 -5.14
N GLU A 164 -10.18 3.21 -4.37
CA GLU A 164 -9.60 2.58 -3.18
C GLU A 164 -8.26 1.87 -3.47
N LEU A 165 -8.23 1.05 -4.53
CA LEU A 165 -7.01 0.35 -4.94
C LEU A 165 -5.91 1.31 -5.45
N SER A 166 -6.31 2.43 -6.07
CA SER A 166 -5.36 3.45 -6.51
C SER A 166 -4.72 4.17 -5.34
N GLU A 167 -5.46 4.48 -4.29
CA GLU A 167 -4.93 5.08 -3.07
C GLU A 167 -3.93 4.16 -2.37
N ILE A 168 -4.23 2.86 -2.27
CA ILE A 168 -3.28 1.87 -1.74
C ILE A 168 -1.99 1.87 -2.56
N ARG A 169 -2.11 1.80 -3.89
CA ARG A 169 -0.95 1.80 -4.79
C ARG A 169 -0.12 3.06 -4.66
N ASP A 170 -0.77 4.22 -4.67
CA ASP A 170 -0.09 5.51 -4.69
C ASP A 170 0.60 5.78 -3.34
N THR A 171 -0.06 5.45 -2.22
CA THR A 171 0.53 5.52 -0.89
C THR A 171 1.74 4.58 -0.76
N ALA A 172 1.62 3.34 -1.22
CA ALA A 172 2.73 2.38 -1.20
C ALA A 172 3.90 2.89 -2.06
N TYR A 173 3.63 3.42 -3.25
CA TYR A 173 4.64 3.96 -4.14
C TYR A 173 5.37 5.15 -3.53
N ASP A 174 4.66 6.09 -2.90
CA ASP A 174 5.27 7.28 -2.30
C ASP A 174 6.19 6.92 -1.13
N ILE A 175 5.76 6.00 -0.26
CA ILE A 175 6.58 5.50 0.84
C ILE A 175 7.80 4.74 0.30
N SER A 176 7.58 3.80 -0.64
CA SER A 176 8.65 3.01 -1.25
C SER A 176 9.70 3.88 -1.95
N ALA A 177 9.28 4.85 -2.76
CA ALA A 177 10.18 5.77 -3.44
C ALA A 177 11.00 6.62 -2.45
N ARG A 178 10.41 6.99 -1.31
CA ARG A 178 11.09 7.70 -0.24
C ARG A 178 12.11 6.82 0.48
N MET A 179 11.75 5.57 0.75
CA MET A 179 12.65 4.56 1.32
C MET A 179 13.83 4.26 0.41
N ALA A 180 13.60 4.02 -0.88
CA ALA A 180 14.64 3.76 -1.86
C ALA A 180 15.70 4.88 -1.90
N ARG A 181 15.25 6.14 -1.94
CA ARG A 181 16.15 7.30 -1.88
C ARG A 181 16.95 7.40 -0.57
N ALA A 182 16.41 6.88 0.52
CA ALA A 182 17.12 6.88 1.81
C ALA A 182 18.17 5.78 1.88
N LEU A 183 17.93 4.63 1.23
CA LEU A 183 18.83 3.48 1.17
C LEU A 183 19.99 3.65 0.19
N GLU A 184 19.87 4.56 -0.79
CA GLU A 184 20.94 4.89 -1.74
C GLU A 184 22.04 5.80 -1.18
N LYS A 185 21.85 6.36 0.03
CA LYS A 185 22.77 7.28 0.70
C LYS A 185 23.76 6.58 1.63
#